data_0817c053943476f9a63cc0ff76300b6f
#
_entry.id   0817c053943476f9a63cc0ff76300b6f
#
_cell.length_a   1.000
_cell.length_b   1.000
_cell.length_c   1.000
_cell.angle_alpha   90.00
_cell.angle_beta   90.00
_cell.angle_gamma   90.00
#
_symmetry.space_group_name_H-M   'P 1'
#
loop_
_entity.id
_entity.type
_entity.pdbx_description
1 polymer ?
#
loop_
_entity_poly.entity_id
_entity_poly.type
_entity_poly.pdbx_seq_one_letter_code
_entity_poly.pdbx_strand_id
1 'polypeptide(L)'
;MHKSKFLFHFLAFLTVAVWGVTFVSSKVLIAEGLEPSQIFFLRFLLAYIGMWLLAPVFRKNGVHLFAKSLVDELYMVLLGVTGGSFYFYLENTALKYTQASNVSFLVSSSPLVMLSLSLLVRRFMKGRMADGQEKVRVGGVFIAGTLMALAGIAMVVFVDSGVNISPKGDFMALGAALCWGVYSVLMGVVGSEYSSAFITRKVFFYGLLTIVPFLFFCPPMTVEVLLRPAVWTNLLFLGVVASLACFVVWNEVMAKIGNVTSTNYVYLNPFFTLVFAVLLLGERLTPLSAAGSVLIVLGVIAAGKGASSGK
;
A
#
# COMPACT_ATOMS: atom_id res chain seq x y z
N MET A 1 20.15 -9.30 20.07
CA MET A 1 19.32 -8.20 19.55
C MET A 1 19.61 -7.81 18.10
N HIS A 2 20.86 -7.77 17.61
CA HIS A 2 21.16 -7.38 16.21
C HIS A 2 20.60 -8.31 15.13
N LYS A 3 20.67 -9.64 15.31
CA LYS A 3 20.13 -10.61 14.33
C LYS A 3 18.63 -10.50 14.07
N SER A 4 17.85 -10.13 15.09
CA SER A 4 16.40 -9.95 14.95
C SER A 4 16.05 -8.73 14.09
N LYS A 5 16.73 -7.58 14.26
CA LYS A 5 16.46 -6.39 13.45
C LYS A 5 16.79 -6.60 11.97
N PHE A 6 17.91 -7.24 11.66
CA PHE A 6 18.28 -7.55 10.28
C PHE A 6 17.22 -8.39 9.57
N LEU A 7 16.64 -9.38 10.25
CA LEU A 7 15.56 -10.18 9.70
C LEU A 7 14.35 -9.31 9.28
N PHE A 8 13.92 -8.35 10.12
CA PHE A 8 12.79 -7.49 9.79
C PHE A 8 13.08 -6.51 8.65
N HIS A 9 14.31 -6.04 8.52
CA HIS A 9 14.74 -5.27 7.35
C HIS A 9 14.73 -6.12 6.06
N PHE A 10 15.18 -7.36 6.12
CA PHE A 10 15.11 -8.29 5.00
C PHE A 10 13.67 -8.64 4.63
N LEU A 11 12.80 -8.90 5.61
CA LEU A 11 11.37 -9.13 5.39
C LEU A 11 10.68 -7.91 4.78
N ALA A 12 11.02 -6.70 5.21
CA ALA A 12 10.52 -5.46 4.60
C ALA A 12 10.89 -5.39 3.11
N PHE A 13 12.17 -5.66 2.78
CA PHE A 13 12.65 -5.69 1.41
C PHE A 13 11.91 -6.72 0.55
N LEU A 14 11.77 -7.95 1.02
CA LEU A 14 11.05 -9.00 0.30
C LEU A 14 9.57 -8.67 0.09
N THR A 15 8.92 -8.14 1.12
CA THR A 15 7.50 -7.73 1.03
C THR A 15 7.30 -6.69 -0.05
N VAL A 16 8.17 -5.69 -0.09
CA VAL A 16 8.09 -4.62 -1.09
C VAL A 16 8.45 -5.12 -2.48
N ALA A 17 9.39 -6.05 -2.61
CA ALA A 17 9.69 -6.69 -3.89
C ALA A 17 8.44 -7.41 -4.46
N VAL A 18 7.74 -8.18 -3.62
CA VAL A 18 6.47 -8.83 -3.99
C VAL A 18 5.42 -7.80 -4.35
N TRP A 19 5.27 -6.74 -3.57
CA TRP A 19 4.27 -5.69 -3.85
C TRP A 19 4.57 -4.92 -5.13
N GLY A 20 5.82 -4.73 -5.51
CA GLY A 20 6.18 -4.16 -6.81
C GLY A 20 5.60 -4.96 -7.99
N VAL A 21 5.56 -6.29 -7.87
CA VAL A 21 4.97 -7.18 -8.89
C VAL A 21 3.44 -7.09 -8.93
N THR A 22 2.78 -6.70 -7.83
CA THR A 22 1.30 -6.68 -7.77
C THR A 22 0.66 -5.72 -8.76
N PHE A 23 1.30 -4.60 -9.08
CA PHE A 23 0.82 -3.65 -10.09
C PHE A 23 0.70 -4.31 -11.47
N VAL A 24 1.71 -5.09 -11.85
CA VAL A 24 1.73 -5.85 -13.11
C VAL A 24 0.64 -6.94 -13.09
N SER A 25 0.58 -7.71 -12.01
CA SER A 25 -0.41 -8.77 -11.83
C SER A 25 -1.84 -8.24 -11.87
N SER A 26 -2.13 -7.13 -11.20
CA SER A 26 -3.45 -6.47 -11.26
C SER A 26 -3.77 -5.97 -12.66
N LYS A 27 -2.79 -5.43 -13.39
CA LYS A 27 -2.99 -4.97 -14.77
C LYS A 27 -3.29 -6.12 -15.73
N VAL A 28 -2.67 -7.29 -15.54
CA VAL A 28 -3.02 -8.52 -16.28
C VAL A 28 -4.48 -8.91 -16.02
N LEU A 29 -4.93 -8.90 -14.75
CA LEU A 29 -6.32 -9.23 -14.43
C LEU A 29 -7.34 -8.24 -15.04
N ILE A 30 -6.99 -6.95 -15.11
CA ILE A 30 -7.81 -5.93 -15.79
C ILE A 30 -7.89 -6.24 -17.29
N ALA A 31 -6.78 -6.61 -17.92
CA ALA A 31 -6.73 -6.99 -19.33
C ALA A 31 -7.56 -8.25 -19.63
N GLU A 32 -7.65 -9.18 -18.67
CA GLU A 32 -8.52 -10.38 -18.75
C GLU A 32 -10.01 -10.07 -18.52
N GLY A 33 -10.37 -8.82 -18.20
CA GLY A 33 -11.74 -8.35 -18.09
C GLY A 33 -12.29 -8.24 -16.67
N LEU A 34 -11.47 -8.34 -15.63
CA LEU A 34 -11.92 -8.12 -14.26
C LEU A 34 -11.95 -6.62 -13.92
N GLU A 35 -12.97 -6.21 -13.20
CA GLU A 35 -13.09 -4.86 -12.67
C GLU A 35 -12.24 -4.63 -11.40
N PRO A 36 -11.78 -3.40 -11.13
CA PRO A 36 -10.97 -3.06 -9.97
C PRO A 36 -11.51 -3.57 -8.63
N SER A 37 -12.80 -3.43 -8.38
CA SER A 37 -13.45 -3.90 -7.16
C SER A 37 -13.54 -5.42 -7.10
N GLN A 38 -13.71 -6.10 -8.23
CA GLN A 38 -13.72 -7.56 -8.33
C GLN A 38 -12.34 -8.15 -8.03
N ILE A 39 -11.28 -7.56 -8.57
CA ILE A 39 -9.89 -7.95 -8.28
C ILE A 39 -9.62 -7.83 -6.78
N PHE A 40 -9.98 -6.68 -6.18
CA PHE A 40 -9.83 -6.50 -4.74
C PHE A 40 -10.62 -7.52 -3.94
N PHE A 41 -11.90 -7.69 -4.26
CA PHE A 41 -12.78 -8.62 -3.54
C PHE A 41 -12.23 -10.04 -3.56
N LEU A 42 -11.86 -10.57 -4.73
CA LEU A 42 -11.37 -11.94 -4.87
C LEU A 42 -10.04 -12.16 -4.14
N ARG A 43 -9.09 -11.22 -4.29
CA ARG A 43 -7.79 -11.35 -3.62
C ARG A 43 -7.90 -11.28 -2.10
N PHE A 44 -8.74 -10.38 -1.57
CA PHE A 44 -8.93 -10.25 -0.11
C PHE A 44 -9.81 -11.36 0.46
N LEU A 45 -10.74 -11.90 -0.31
CA LEU A 45 -11.50 -13.08 0.08
C LEU A 45 -10.58 -14.29 0.26
N LEU A 46 -9.69 -14.54 -0.69
CA LEU A 46 -8.67 -15.60 -0.57
C LEU A 46 -7.76 -15.37 0.64
N ALA A 47 -7.32 -14.14 0.85
CA ALA A 47 -6.49 -13.78 2.00
C ALA A 47 -7.23 -13.96 3.32
N TYR A 48 -8.50 -13.56 3.40
CA TYR A 48 -9.32 -13.70 4.60
C TYR A 48 -9.61 -15.15 4.95
N ILE A 49 -9.96 -15.98 3.96
CA ILE A 49 -10.09 -17.43 4.13
C ILE A 49 -8.77 -18.02 4.64
N GLY A 50 -7.65 -17.64 4.01
CA GLY A 50 -6.32 -18.07 4.44
C GLY A 50 -5.99 -17.68 5.88
N MET A 51 -6.39 -16.50 6.35
CA MET A 51 -6.22 -16.08 7.76
C MET A 51 -6.98 -16.98 8.73
N TRP A 52 -8.17 -17.45 8.36
CA TRP A 52 -8.93 -18.39 9.19
C TRP A 52 -8.34 -19.80 9.18
N LEU A 53 -7.84 -20.27 8.04
CA LEU A 53 -7.14 -21.55 7.95
C LEU A 53 -5.83 -21.55 8.78
N LEU A 54 -5.14 -20.40 8.85
CA LEU A 54 -3.94 -20.23 9.65
C LEU A 54 -4.23 -19.82 11.11
N ALA A 55 -5.48 -19.59 11.49
CA ALA A 55 -5.86 -19.21 12.85
C ALA A 55 -5.28 -20.13 13.94
N PRO A 56 -5.21 -21.48 13.78
CA PRO A 56 -4.56 -22.34 14.77
C PRO A 56 -3.09 -22.00 15.02
N VAL A 57 -2.37 -21.54 14.01
CA VAL A 57 -0.94 -21.16 14.11
C VAL A 57 -0.77 -19.88 14.94
N PHE A 58 -1.73 -18.94 14.83
CA PHE A 58 -1.69 -17.65 15.55
C PHE A 58 -2.37 -17.70 16.92
N ARG A 59 -2.81 -18.87 17.39
CA ARG A 59 -3.71 -19.09 18.54
C ARG A 59 -3.09 -18.83 19.92
N LYS A 60 -1.82 -18.44 20.04
CA LYS A 60 -1.15 -18.27 21.35
C LYS A 60 -1.89 -17.37 22.35
N ASN A 61 -2.78 -16.46 21.90
CA ASN A 61 -3.48 -15.50 22.77
C ASN A 61 -5.02 -15.51 22.60
N GLY A 62 -5.61 -16.58 22.09
CA GLY A 62 -7.05 -16.62 21.79
C GLY A 62 -7.41 -15.86 20.49
N VAL A 63 -8.54 -16.24 19.87
CA VAL A 63 -9.09 -15.52 18.72
C VAL A 63 -10.12 -14.53 19.23
N HIS A 64 -9.70 -13.29 19.49
CA HIS A 64 -10.67 -12.22 19.73
C HIS A 64 -11.33 -11.79 18.42
N LEU A 65 -12.67 -11.76 18.39
CA LEU A 65 -13.43 -11.34 17.21
C LEU A 65 -13.55 -9.81 17.15
N PHE A 66 -13.69 -9.14 18.28
CA PHE A 66 -13.89 -7.71 18.37
C PHE A 66 -12.70 -7.02 19.05
N ALA A 67 -12.52 -5.74 18.76
CA ALA A 67 -11.58 -4.90 19.48
C ALA A 67 -12.06 -4.63 20.91
N LYS A 68 -11.16 -4.08 21.75
CA LYS A 68 -11.43 -3.83 23.19
C LYS A 68 -12.49 -2.75 23.43
N SER A 69 -12.71 -1.87 22.47
CA SER A 69 -13.68 -0.77 22.54
C SER A 69 -14.29 -0.47 21.18
N LEU A 70 -15.44 0.23 21.16
CA LEU A 70 -16.06 0.72 19.92
C LEU A 70 -15.17 1.70 19.15
N VAL A 71 -14.38 2.49 19.86
CA VAL A 71 -13.41 3.42 19.24
C VAL A 71 -12.32 2.64 18.52
N ASP A 72 -11.82 1.57 19.13
CA ASP A 72 -10.82 0.71 18.50
C ASP A 72 -11.40 -0.04 17.30
N GLU A 73 -12.66 -0.48 17.41
CA GLU A 73 -13.36 -1.11 16.29
C GLU A 73 -13.50 -0.13 15.12
N LEU A 74 -13.79 1.16 15.38
CA LEU A 74 -13.82 2.19 14.36
C LEU A 74 -12.44 2.38 13.70
N TYR A 75 -11.35 2.35 14.49
CA TYR A 75 -10.00 2.35 13.90
C TYR A 75 -9.77 1.14 12.98
N MET A 76 -10.29 -0.05 13.34
CA MET A 76 -10.18 -1.24 12.47
C MET A 76 -10.98 -1.07 11.17
N VAL A 77 -12.17 -0.44 11.22
CA VAL A 77 -12.95 -0.08 10.03
C VAL A 77 -12.15 0.87 9.14
N LEU A 78 -11.61 1.94 9.73
CA LEU A 78 -10.80 2.91 8.98
C LEU A 78 -9.55 2.28 8.35
N LEU A 79 -8.88 1.38 9.07
CA LEU A 79 -7.77 0.60 8.54
C LEU A 79 -8.21 -0.30 7.37
N GLY A 80 -9.39 -0.94 7.47
CA GLY A 80 -9.96 -1.76 6.40
C GLY A 80 -10.30 -0.95 5.14
N VAL A 81 -10.77 0.28 5.31
CA VAL A 81 -11.05 1.20 4.20
C VAL A 81 -9.74 1.73 3.59
N THR A 82 -8.85 2.29 4.41
CA THR A 82 -7.66 3.02 3.93
C THR A 82 -6.51 2.11 3.53
N GLY A 83 -6.34 0.97 4.14
CA GLY A 83 -5.34 -0.05 3.77
C GLY A 83 -5.93 -1.22 2.97
N GLY A 84 -7.23 -1.19 2.71
CA GLY A 84 -7.97 -2.23 2.00
C GLY A 84 -8.81 -1.66 0.85
N SER A 85 -10.13 -1.62 1.02
CA SER A 85 -11.08 -1.40 -0.07
C SER A 85 -10.82 -0.15 -0.89
N PHE A 86 -10.71 1.00 -0.27
CA PHE A 86 -10.62 2.27 -1.00
C PHE A 86 -9.22 2.46 -1.61
N TYR A 87 -8.17 2.07 -0.90
CA TYR A 87 -6.82 2.05 -1.45
C TYR A 87 -6.74 1.23 -2.74
N PHE A 88 -7.13 -0.05 -2.70
CA PHE A 88 -7.03 -0.93 -3.86
C PHE A 88 -8.04 -0.61 -4.95
N TYR A 89 -9.20 -0.07 -4.61
CA TYR A 89 -10.15 0.43 -5.60
C TYR A 89 -9.52 1.58 -6.42
N LEU A 90 -8.90 2.53 -5.76
CA LEU A 90 -8.21 3.65 -6.42
C LEU A 90 -6.99 3.18 -7.20
N GLU A 91 -6.14 2.32 -6.62
CA GLU A 91 -4.95 1.76 -7.27
C GLU A 91 -5.32 0.96 -8.53
N ASN A 92 -6.22 -0.01 -8.40
CA ASN A 92 -6.63 -0.83 -9.54
C ASN A 92 -7.39 -0.01 -10.59
N THR A 93 -8.15 1.02 -10.18
CA THR A 93 -8.80 1.92 -11.14
C THR A 93 -7.75 2.77 -11.86
N ALA A 94 -6.71 3.25 -11.18
CA ALA A 94 -5.60 3.94 -11.82
C ALA A 94 -4.95 3.06 -12.91
N LEU A 95 -4.73 1.78 -12.63
CA LEU A 95 -4.17 0.81 -13.59
C LEU A 95 -5.02 0.61 -14.86
N LYS A 96 -6.32 0.91 -14.83
CA LYS A 96 -7.16 0.93 -16.06
C LYS A 96 -6.80 2.08 -17.00
N TYR A 97 -6.31 3.19 -16.45
CA TYR A 97 -6.13 4.45 -17.18
C TYR A 97 -4.67 4.80 -17.47
N THR A 98 -3.70 4.25 -16.71
CA THR A 98 -2.28 4.56 -16.89
C THR A 98 -1.39 3.32 -16.76
N GLN A 99 -0.09 3.49 -16.95
CA GLN A 99 0.88 2.38 -16.87
C GLN A 99 1.08 1.90 -15.43
N ALA A 100 1.42 0.61 -15.27
CA ALA A 100 1.71 0.03 -13.96
C ALA A 100 2.90 0.71 -13.28
N SER A 101 3.94 1.04 -14.06
CA SER A 101 5.09 1.82 -13.61
C SER A 101 4.66 3.18 -13.05
N ASN A 102 3.84 3.97 -13.77
CA ASN A 102 3.37 5.29 -13.31
C ASN A 102 2.58 5.18 -12.01
N VAL A 103 1.64 4.23 -11.91
CA VAL A 103 0.85 4.02 -10.68
C VAL A 103 1.78 3.72 -9.50
N SER A 104 2.74 2.80 -9.69
CA SER A 104 3.71 2.44 -8.65
C SER A 104 4.57 3.63 -8.19
N PHE A 105 5.03 4.48 -9.12
CA PHE A 105 5.78 5.69 -8.78
C PHE A 105 4.94 6.66 -7.94
N LEU A 106 3.70 6.94 -8.35
CA LEU A 106 2.82 7.87 -7.64
C LEU A 106 2.42 7.33 -6.26
N VAL A 107 2.10 6.05 -6.15
CA VAL A 107 1.79 5.40 -4.87
C VAL A 107 3.01 5.41 -3.93
N SER A 108 4.22 5.36 -4.46
CA SER A 108 5.45 5.45 -3.66
C SER A 108 5.68 6.84 -3.04
N SER A 109 4.83 7.83 -3.31
CA SER A 109 4.79 9.09 -2.56
C SER A 109 4.09 8.97 -1.19
N SER A 110 3.45 7.85 -0.90
CA SER A 110 2.71 7.62 0.35
C SER A 110 3.50 7.86 1.65
N PRO A 111 4.83 7.62 1.74
CA PRO A 111 5.59 8.00 2.92
C PRO A 111 5.63 9.52 3.18
N LEU A 112 5.62 10.35 2.14
CA LEU A 112 5.50 11.81 2.31
C LEU A 112 4.16 12.17 2.92
N VAL A 113 3.09 11.55 2.42
CA VAL A 113 1.74 11.71 2.96
C VAL A 113 1.71 11.29 4.43
N MET A 114 2.24 10.11 4.76
CA MET A 114 2.30 9.60 6.13
C MET A 114 3.06 10.56 7.06
N LEU A 115 4.23 11.04 6.66
CA LEU A 115 5.04 11.97 7.45
C LEU A 115 4.30 13.29 7.66
N SER A 116 3.72 13.87 6.60
CA SER A 116 2.95 15.12 6.67
C SER A 116 1.74 14.98 7.59
N LEU A 117 0.97 13.90 7.45
CA LEU A 117 -0.18 13.62 8.30
C LEU A 117 0.24 13.38 9.76
N SER A 118 1.32 12.66 10.02
CA SER A 118 1.84 12.44 11.38
C SER A 118 2.20 13.76 12.06
N LEU A 119 2.82 14.70 11.32
CA LEU A 119 3.13 16.05 11.85
C LEU A 119 1.85 16.85 12.15
N LEU A 120 0.87 16.83 11.24
CA LEU A 120 -0.43 17.50 11.45
C LEU A 120 -1.17 16.92 12.65
N VAL A 121 -1.25 15.59 12.76
CA VAL A 121 -1.88 14.90 13.90
C VAL A 121 -1.21 15.31 15.22
N ARG A 122 0.11 15.31 15.27
CA ARG A 122 0.84 15.74 16.47
C ARG A 122 0.66 17.21 16.81
N ARG A 123 0.49 18.07 15.81
CA ARG A 123 0.31 19.52 15.99
C ARG A 123 -1.08 19.88 16.48
N PHE A 124 -2.11 19.24 15.95
CA PHE A 124 -3.49 19.63 16.11
C PHE A 124 -4.34 18.68 16.97
N MET A 125 -3.88 17.43 17.15
CA MET A 125 -4.56 16.42 17.94
C MET A 125 -3.82 16.18 19.27
N LYS A 126 -4.53 15.60 20.24
CA LYS A 126 -3.98 15.25 21.56
C LYS A 126 -4.33 13.80 21.90
N GLY A 127 -3.70 13.26 22.94
CA GLY A 127 -3.92 11.92 23.44
C GLY A 127 -3.47 10.85 22.46
N ARG A 128 -4.13 9.71 22.45
CA ARG A 128 -3.74 8.48 21.74
C ARG A 128 -3.35 8.68 20.27
N MET A 129 -4.04 9.56 19.54
CA MET A 129 -3.70 9.85 18.13
C MET A 129 -2.32 10.49 18.00
N ALA A 130 -2.02 11.50 18.83
CA ALA A 130 -0.73 12.17 18.79
C ALA A 130 0.40 11.30 19.37
N ASP A 131 0.11 10.57 20.46
CA ASP A 131 1.08 9.70 21.15
C ASP A 131 1.50 8.50 20.31
N GLY A 132 0.61 8.00 19.46
CA GLY A 132 0.90 6.92 18.51
C GLY A 132 1.81 7.31 17.35
N GLN A 133 2.09 8.61 17.15
CA GLN A 133 2.94 9.07 16.06
C GLN A 133 4.41 9.19 16.48
N GLU A 134 5.31 8.77 15.61
CA GLU A 134 6.76 8.94 15.82
C GLU A 134 7.13 10.43 15.88
N LYS A 135 8.13 10.77 16.71
CA LYS A 135 8.64 12.15 16.80
C LYS A 135 9.49 12.48 15.59
N VAL A 136 8.93 13.26 14.69
CA VAL A 136 9.57 13.72 13.47
C VAL A 136 9.99 15.18 13.60
N ARG A 137 11.24 15.51 13.31
CA ARG A 137 11.71 16.90 13.21
C ARG A 137 11.73 17.32 11.73
N VAL A 138 11.10 18.45 11.45
CA VAL A 138 11.13 19.06 10.10
C VAL A 138 12.36 19.91 9.98
N GLY A 139 13.35 19.43 9.24
CA GLY A 139 14.56 20.18 8.90
C GLY A 139 14.58 20.65 7.44
N GLY A 140 15.57 21.44 7.06
CA GLY A 140 15.73 21.91 5.67
C GLY A 140 15.84 20.75 4.66
N VAL A 141 16.47 19.63 5.06
CA VAL A 141 16.59 18.43 4.22
C VAL A 141 15.21 17.76 3.98
N PHE A 142 14.32 17.77 4.98
CA PHE A 142 12.94 17.30 4.81
C PHE A 142 12.20 18.13 3.76
N ILE A 143 12.27 19.47 3.88
CA ILE A 143 11.59 20.40 2.95
C ILE A 143 12.14 20.23 1.53
N ALA A 144 13.47 20.24 1.37
CA ALA A 144 14.10 20.07 0.07
C ALA A 144 13.75 18.73 -0.59
N GLY A 145 13.79 17.63 0.18
CA GLY A 145 13.38 16.32 -0.29
C GLY A 145 11.91 16.27 -0.72
N THR A 146 11.02 16.89 0.06
CA THR A 146 9.59 16.99 -0.28
C THR A 146 9.38 17.76 -1.59
N LEU A 147 10.02 18.91 -1.76
CA LEU A 147 9.92 19.71 -2.99
C LEU A 147 10.48 18.95 -4.19
N MET A 148 11.58 18.23 -4.03
CA MET A 148 12.15 17.39 -5.08
C MET A 148 11.20 16.24 -5.49
N ALA A 149 10.56 15.58 -4.52
CA ALA A 149 9.58 14.54 -4.80
C ALA A 149 8.35 15.11 -5.51
N LEU A 150 7.83 16.26 -5.08
CA LEU A 150 6.71 16.94 -5.75
C LEU A 150 7.06 17.36 -7.18
N ALA A 151 8.27 17.83 -7.43
CA ALA A 151 8.75 18.12 -8.79
C ALA A 151 8.78 16.84 -9.64
N GLY A 152 9.29 15.74 -9.10
CA GLY A 152 9.26 14.43 -9.76
C GLY A 152 7.84 13.93 -10.08
N ILE A 153 6.89 14.08 -9.16
CA ILE A 153 5.47 13.78 -9.39
C ILE A 153 4.93 14.65 -10.54
N ALA A 154 5.21 15.94 -10.53
CA ALA A 154 4.79 16.84 -11.59
C ALA A 154 5.36 16.42 -12.97
N MET A 155 6.63 15.99 -13.03
CA MET A 155 7.22 15.47 -14.27
C MET A 155 6.52 14.21 -14.75
N VAL A 156 6.17 13.27 -13.87
CA VAL A 156 5.45 12.05 -14.25
C VAL A 156 4.02 12.37 -14.70
N VAL A 157 3.31 13.25 -13.97
CA VAL A 157 1.86 13.52 -14.20
C VAL A 157 1.62 14.48 -15.37
N PHE A 158 2.43 15.53 -15.54
CA PHE A 158 2.06 16.65 -16.43
C PHE A 158 2.90 16.78 -17.69
N VAL A 159 4.04 16.13 -17.78
CA VAL A 159 5.01 16.45 -18.86
C VAL A 159 5.22 15.31 -19.85
N ASP A 160 4.76 14.10 -19.55
CA ASP A 160 4.94 12.96 -20.43
C ASP A 160 3.89 12.93 -21.56
N SER A 161 4.11 13.73 -22.60
CA SER A 161 3.20 13.89 -23.74
C SER A 161 3.25 12.76 -24.79
N GLY A 162 4.07 11.74 -24.59
CA GLY A 162 4.31 10.65 -25.56
C GLY A 162 3.64 9.31 -25.25
N VAL A 163 3.14 9.12 -24.03
CA VAL A 163 2.43 7.92 -23.56
C VAL A 163 1.08 8.36 -23.04
N ASN A 164 0.02 7.58 -23.27
CA ASN A 164 -1.35 7.90 -22.86
C ASN A 164 -1.44 8.36 -21.40
N ILE A 165 -1.20 9.66 -21.17
CA ILE A 165 -1.39 10.27 -19.86
C ILE A 165 -2.89 10.31 -19.62
N SER A 166 -3.31 9.71 -18.55
CA SER A 166 -4.65 9.89 -18.03
C SER A 166 -4.55 10.64 -16.71
N PRO A 167 -4.78 11.94 -16.68
CA PRO A 167 -4.83 12.70 -15.42
C PRO A 167 -5.75 12.02 -14.40
N LYS A 168 -6.82 11.38 -14.89
CA LYS A 168 -7.75 10.59 -14.07
C LYS A 168 -7.05 9.43 -13.36
N GLY A 169 -6.21 8.65 -14.07
CA GLY A 169 -5.45 7.53 -13.50
C GLY A 169 -4.43 8.03 -12.46
N ASP A 170 -3.74 9.11 -12.78
CA ASP A 170 -2.70 9.67 -11.92
C ASP A 170 -3.29 10.27 -10.63
N PHE A 171 -4.41 10.99 -10.70
CA PHE A 171 -5.12 11.45 -9.51
C PHE A 171 -5.64 10.30 -8.64
N MET A 172 -6.09 9.20 -9.24
CA MET A 172 -6.47 8.01 -8.49
C MET A 172 -5.27 7.35 -7.80
N ALA A 173 -4.12 7.28 -8.46
CA ALA A 173 -2.88 6.77 -7.86
C ALA A 173 -2.42 7.64 -6.67
N LEU A 174 -2.51 8.96 -6.78
CA LEU A 174 -2.24 9.87 -5.66
C LEU A 174 -3.28 9.71 -4.52
N GLY A 175 -4.55 9.47 -4.86
CA GLY A 175 -5.57 9.11 -3.88
C GLY A 175 -5.26 7.81 -3.15
N ALA A 176 -4.74 6.80 -3.85
CA ALA A 176 -4.26 5.57 -3.24
C ALA A 176 -3.06 5.85 -2.30
N ALA A 177 -2.10 6.68 -2.71
CA ALA A 177 -0.99 7.11 -1.85
C ALA A 177 -1.48 7.80 -0.57
N LEU A 178 -2.52 8.64 -0.66
CA LEU A 178 -3.16 9.27 0.49
C LEU A 178 -3.77 8.22 1.42
N CYS A 179 -4.52 7.27 0.88
CA CYS A 179 -5.11 6.18 1.68
C CYS A 179 -4.05 5.39 2.44
N TRP A 180 -2.95 5.01 1.77
CA TRP A 180 -1.84 4.29 2.42
C TRP A 180 -1.14 5.13 3.49
N GLY A 181 -0.99 6.44 3.26
CA GLY A 181 -0.48 7.37 4.27
C GLY A 181 -1.37 7.42 5.52
N VAL A 182 -2.69 7.51 5.35
CA VAL A 182 -3.67 7.46 6.44
C VAL A 182 -3.62 6.12 7.16
N TYR A 183 -3.59 5.00 6.43
CA TYR A 183 -3.41 3.66 7.00
C TYR A 183 -2.17 3.59 7.91
N SER A 184 -1.04 4.10 7.44
CA SER A 184 0.22 4.09 8.20
C SER A 184 0.15 4.93 9.47
N VAL A 185 -0.54 6.08 9.44
CA VAL A 185 -0.80 6.93 10.63
C VAL A 185 -1.69 6.19 11.64
N LEU A 186 -2.76 5.55 11.17
CA LEU A 186 -3.67 4.77 12.03
C LEU A 186 -2.97 3.54 12.64
N MET A 187 -2.07 2.89 11.89
CA MET A 187 -1.24 1.80 12.41
C MET A 187 -0.34 2.25 13.58
N GLY A 188 0.14 3.51 13.57
CA GLY A 188 0.85 4.08 14.72
C GLY A 188 0.00 4.14 15.99
N VAL A 189 -1.32 4.29 15.85
CA VAL A 189 -2.26 4.38 16.98
C VAL A 189 -2.58 3.01 17.59
N VAL A 190 -2.82 2.01 16.73
CA VAL A 190 -3.32 0.70 17.19
C VAL A 190 -2.28 -0.40 17.21
N GLY A 191 -1.17 -0.23 16.50
CA GLY A 191 -0.18 -1.28 16.27
C GLY A 191 0.55 -1.76 17.54
N SER A 192 0.58 -0.94 18.61
CA SER A 192 1.15 -1.33 19.91
C SER A 192 0.17 -2.12 20.80
N GLU A 193 -1.13 -2.04 20.53
CA GLU A 193 -2.16 -2.60 21.41
C GLU A 193 -2.74 -3.93 20.91
N TYR A 194 -2.62 -4.17 19.61
CA TYR A 194 -3.17 -5.34 18.96
C TYR A 194 -2.09 -6.11 18.18
N SER A 195 -2.23 -7.42 18.13
CA SER A 195 -1.31 -8.25 17.33
C SER A 195 -1.48 -7.99 15.83
N SER A 196 -0.40 -8.10 15.08
CA SER A 196 -0.40 -7.94 13.61
C SER A 196 -1.42 -8.85 12.93
N ALA A 197 -1.58 -10.09 13.42
CA ALA A 197 -2.57 -11.03 12.90
C ALA A 197 -4.01 -10.56 13.16
N PHE A 198 -4.30 -9.98 14.33
CA PHE A 198 -5.62 -9.42 14.63
C PHE A 198 -5.93 -8.25 13.69
N ILE A 199 -5.00 -7.30 13.57
CA ILE A 199 -5.17 -6.12 12.71
C ILE A 199 -5.38 -6.56 11.26
N THR A 200 -4.52 -7.46 10.74
CA THR A 200 -4.62 -7.96 9.35
C THR A 200 -5.99 -8.60 9.08
N ARG A 201 -6.48 -9.44 10.00
CA ARG A 201 -7.80 -10.07 9.87
C ARG A 201 -8.91 -9.02 9.83
N LYS A 202 -8.84 -7.98 10.66
CA LYS A 202 -9.81 -6.87 10.68
C LYS A 202 -9.74 -6.05 9.39
N VAL A 203 -8.56 -5.76 8.89
CA VAL A 203 -8.35 -5.05 7.61
C VAL A 203 -9.00 -5.83 6.46
N PHE A 204 -8.79 -7.15 6.41
CA PHE A 204 -9.43 -7.97 5.38
C PHE A 204 -10.95 -8.01 5.52
N PHE A 205 -11.46 -8.22 6.73
CA PHE A 205 -12.90 -8.27 7.00
C PHE A 205 -13.59 -6.96 6.62
N TYR A 206 -13.13 -5.83 7.15
CA TYR A 206 -13.73 -4.53 6.85
C TYR A 206 -13.48 -4.06 5.43
N GLY A 207 -12.33 -4.41 4.85
CA GLY A 207 -12.06 -4.20 3.43
C GLY A 207 -13.08 -4.91 2.54
N LEU A 208 -13.35 -6.20 2.82
CA LEU A 208 -14.37 -6.97 2.10
C LEU A 208 -15.77 -6.38 2.29
N LEU A 209 -16.14 -6.02 3.52
CA LEU A 209 -17.46 -5.46 3.81
C LEU A 209 -17.70 -4.14 3.07
N THR A 210 -16.69 -3.27 3.05
CA THR A 210 -16.81 -1.92 2.48
C THR A 210 -16.66 -1.88 0.95
N ILE A 211 -16.12 -2.92 0.31
CA ILE A 211 -16.07 -3.00 -1.17
C ILE A 211 -17.36 -3.57 -1.77
N VAL A 212 -18.17 -4.31 -1.00
CA VAL A 212 -19.39 -4.94 -1.52
C VAL A 212 -20.31 -3.99 -2.28
N PRO A 213 -20.59 -2.75 -1.82
CA PRO A 213 -21.42 -1.81 -2.57
C PRO A 213 -20.90 -1.54 -3.99
N PHE A 214 -19.59 -1.52 -4.20
CA PHE A 214 -18.97 -1.26 -5.49
C PHE A 214 -19.14 -2.41 -6.48
N LEU A 215 -19.34 -3.64 -5.99
CA LEU A 215 -19.58 -4.82 -6.84
C LEU A 215 -20.92 -4.74 -7.57
N PHE A 216 -21.92 -4.09 -6.98
CA PHE A 216 -23.23 -3.91 -7.61
C PHE A 216 -23.21 -3.01 -8.84
N PHE A 217 -22.17 -2.19 -9.00
CA PHE A 217 -21.98 -1.31 -10.15
C PHE A 217 -21.07 -1.94 -11.23
N CYS A 218 -20.60 -3.18 -11.02
CA CYS A 218 -19.75 -3.88 -11.97
C CYS A 218 -20.56 -4.88 -12.79
N PRO A 219 -20.16 -5.17 -14.03
CA PRO A 219 -20.71 -6.29 -14.78
C PRO A 219 -20.43 -7.60 -14.02
N PRO A 220 -21.34 -8.59 -14.12
CA PRO A 220 -21.14 -9.87 -13.45
C PRO A 220 -19.90 -10.57 -13.99
N MET A 221 -19.13 -11.20 -13.10
CA MET A 221 -18.00 -12.04 -13.48
C MET A 221 -18.50 -13.30 -14.18
N THR A 222 -18.04 -13.54 -15.39
CA THR A 222 -18.38 -14.77 -16.11
C THR A 222 -17.51 -15.93 -15.64
N VAL A 223 -18.09 -17.12 -15.59
CA VAL A 223 -17.35 -18.34 -15.22
C VAL A 223 -16.17 -18.58 -16.16
N GLU A 224 -16.35 -18.26 -17.45
CA GLU A 224 -15.30 -18.39 -18.48
C GLU A 224 -14.04 -17.57 -18.09
N VAL A 225 -14.19 -16.32 -17.68
CA VAL A 225 -13.06 -15.47 -17.25
C VAL A 225 -12.39 -16.07 -16.00
N LEU A 226 -13.20 -16.52 -15.03
CA LEU A 226 -12.67 -17.10 -13.80
C LEU A 226 -11.93 -18.42 -14.01
N LEU A 227 -12.20 -19.16 -15.06
CA LEU A 227 -11.51 -20.42 -15.37
C LEU A 227 -10.20 -20.23 -16.15
N ARG A 228 -9.89 -19.02 -16.64
CA ARG A 228 -8.64 -18.77 -17.37
C ARG A 228 -7.42 -18.95 -16.46
N PRO A 229 -6.39 -19.70 -16.90
CA PRO A 229 -5.17 -19.91 -16.10
C PRO A 229 -4.48 -18.60 -15.69
N ALA A 230 -4.44 -17.59 -16.58
CA ALA A 230 -3.88 -16.28 -16.30
C ALA A 230 -4.61 -15.59 -15.13
N VAL A 231 -5.93 -15.76 -15.03
CA VAL A 231 -6.72 -15.19 -13.92
C VAL A 231 -6.39 -15.89 -12.61
N TRP A 232 -6.42 -17.20 -12.57
CA TRP A 232 -6.15 -17.95 -11.34
C TRP A 232 -4.74 -17.78 -10.81
N THR A 233 -3.72 -17.83 -11.66
CA THR A 233 -2.33 -17.67 -11.24
C THR A 233 -2.09 -16.30 -10.62
N ASN A 234 -2.63 -15.24 -11.24
CA ASN A 234 -2.52 -13.88 -10.70
C ASN A 234 -3.37 -13.68 -9.43
N LEU A 235 -4.59 -14.24 -9.35
CA LEU A 235 -5.41 -14.16 -8.14
C LEU A 235 -4.78 -14.90 -6.95
N LEU A 236 -4.21 -16.09 -7.16
CA LEU A 236 -3.50 -16.82 -6.11
C LEU A 236 -2.26 -16.06 -5.66
N PHE A 237 -1.48 -15.52 -6.58
CA PHE A 237 -0.34 -14.67 -6.23
C PHE A 237 -0.79 -13.44 -5.41
N LEU A 238 -1.78 -12.70 -5.89
CA LEU A 238 -2.29 -11.51 -5.19
C LEU A 238 -2.95 -11.84 -3.86
N GLY A 239 -3.75 -12.91 -3.78
CA GLY A 239 -4.49 -13.28 -2.57
C GLY A 239 -3.61 -13.92 -1.50
N VAL A 240 -2.83 -14.94 -1.87
CA VAL A 240 -2.07 -15.76 -0.90
C VAL A 240 -0.72 -15.11 -0.60
N VAL A 241 0.04 -14.75 -1.63
CA VAL A 241 1.40 -14.24 -1.42
C VAL A 241 1.36 -12.76 -1.05
N ALA A 242 0.82 -11.92 -1.93
CA ALA A 242 0.90 -10.46 -1.78
C ALA A 242 -0.06 -9.90 -0.72
N SER A 243 -1.23 -10.52 -0.53
CA SER A 243 -2.16 -10.08 0.52
C SER A 243 -1.95 -10.87 1.80
N LEU A 244 -2.22 -12.18 1.86
CA LEU A 244 -2.15 -12.91 3.12
C LEU A 244 -0.77 -12.85 3.77
N ALA A 245 0.26 -13.36 3.09
CA ALA A 245 1.61 -13.45 3.67
C ALA A 245 2.22 -12.05 3.87
N CYS A 246 2.19 -11.19 2.84
CA CYS A 246 2.84 -9.89 2.91
C CYS A 246 2.18 -8.93 3.91
N PHE A 247 0.85 -8.90 4.05
CA PHE A 247 0.21 -8.04 5.05
C PHE A 247 0.52 -8.46 6.49
N VAL A 248 0.52 -9.76 6.77
CA VAL A 248 0.92 -10.26 8.11
C VAL A 248 2.36 -9.88 8.41
N VAL A 249 3.26 -10.15 7.45
CA VAL A 249 4.69 -9.82 7.60
C VAL A 249 4.88 -8.30 7.73
N TRP A 250 4.21 -7.49 6.91
CA TRP A 250 4.35 -6.05 6.92
C TRP A 250 3.88 -5.42 8.24
N ASN A 251 2.73 -5.84 8.76
CA ASN A 251 2.25 -5.35 10.04
C ASN A 251 3.20 -5.72 11.18
N GLU A 252 3.81 -6.91 11.14
CA GLU A 252 4.84 -7.30 12.10
C GLU A 252 6.13 -6.47 11.93
N VAL A 253 6.54 -6.22 10.69
CA VAL A 253 7.67 -5.33 10.37
C VAL A 253 7.45 -3.93 10.94
N MET A 254 6.27 -3.33 10.70
CA MET A 254 5.92 -2.02 11.24
C MET A 254 5.97 -1.99 12.77
N ALA A 255 5.49 -3.03 13.43
CA ALA A 255 5.53 -3.16 14.88
C ALA A 255 6.96 -3.30 15.44
N LYS A 256 7.91 -3.90 14.69
CA LYS A 256 9.27 -4.19 15.15
C LYS A 256 10.31 -3.13 14.80
N ILE A 257 10.23 -2.53 13.63
CA ILE A 257 11.21 -1.52 13.17
C ILE A 257 10.64 -0.12 13.06
N GLY A 258 9.35 0.06 13.36
CA GLY A 258 8.63 1.33 13.35
C GLY A 258 8.05 1.69 11.98
N ASN A 259 7.02 2.54 12.01
CA ASN A 259 6.26 2.92 10.82
C ASN A 259 7.10 3.72 9.81
N VAL A 260 7.89 4.69 10.28
CA VAL A 260 8.74 5.53 9.42
C VAL A 260 9.81 4.68 8.72
N THR A 261 10.48 3.81 9.48
CA THR A 261 11.54 2.96 8.93
C THR A 261 10.99 1.96 7.92
N SER A 262 9.89 1.28 8.24
CA SER A 262 9.29 0.29 7.33
C SER A 262 8.74 0.94 6.06
N THR A 263 8.05 2.07 6.19
CA THR A 263 7.45 2.76 5.04
C THR A 263 8.51 3.26 4.05
N ASN A 264 9.75 3.53 4.50
CA ASN A 264 10.85 3.86 3.59
C ASN A 264 11.19 2.75 2.58
N TYR A 265 10.88 1.47 2.88
CA TYR A 265 11.08 0.40 1.92
C TYR A 265 10.12 0.47 0.72
N VAL A 266 8.96 1.11 0.87
CA VAL A 266 7.97 1.29 -0.21
C VAL A 266 8.57 2.02 -1.42
N TYR A 267 9.64 2.82 -1.23
CA TYR A 267 10.36 3.46 -2.33
C TYR A 267 11.02 2.50 -3.31
N LEU A 268 11.19 1.25 -2.93
CA LEU A 268 11.70 0.21 -3.82
C LEU A 268 10.62 -0.38 -4.74
N ASN A 269 9.32 -0.18 -4.43
CA ASN A 269 8.22 -0.66 -5.27
C ASN A 269 8.39 -0.30 -6.75
N PRO A 270 8.66 0.98 -7.11
CA PRO A 270 8.79 1.36 -8.50
C PRO A 270 9.88 0.60 -9.25
N PHE A 271 10.99 0.32 -8.59
CA PHE A 271 12.07 -0.45 -9.21
C PHE A 271 11.60 -1.85 -9.62
N PHE A 272 10.94 -2.57 -8.71
CA PHE A 272 10.44 -3.90 -9.02
C PHE A 272 9.30 -3.84 -10.04
N THR A 273 8.35 -2.91 -9.87
CA THR A 273 7.26 -2.73 -10.83
C THR A 273 7.80 -2.44 -12.22
N LEU A 274 8.77 -1.54 -12.35
CA LEU A 274 9.38 -1.17 -13.61
C LEU A 274 9.99 -2.38 -14.33
N VAL A 275 10.82 -3.14 -13.61
CA VAL A 275 11.47 -4.33 -14.18
C VAL A 275 10.41 -5.29 -14.74
N PHE A 276 9.38 -5.60 -13.95
CA PHE A 276 8.35 -6.54 -14.36
C PHE A 276 7.37 -5.96 -15.39
N ALA A 277 7.06 -4.66 -15.34
CA ALA A 277 6.21 -4.01 -16.34
C ALA A 277 6.86 -3.98 -17.74
N VAL A 278 8.16 -3.69 -17.79
CA VAL A 278 8.92 -3.77 -19.06
C VAL A 278 8.97 -5.21 -19.58
N LEU A 279 9.28 -6.18 -18.71
CA LEU A 279 9.48 -7.57 -19.12
C LEU A 279 8.16 -8.29 -19.48
N LEU A 280 7.09 -8.04 -18.74
CA LEU A 280 5.83 -8.80 -18.85
C LEU A 280 4.72 -8.05 -19.59
N LEU A 281 4.70 -6.71 -19.53
CA LEU A 281 3.67 -5.89 -20.17
C LEU A 281 4.19 -5.14 -21.40
N GLY A 282 5.52 -5.15 -21.66
CA GLY A 282 6.13 -4.38 -22.73
C GLY A 282 6.00 -2.86 -22.56
N GLU A 283 5.86 -2.38 -21.32
CA GLU A 283 5.75 -0.94 -21.05
C GLU A 283 7.02 -0.21 -21.49
N ARG A 284 6.84 0.96 -22.12
CA ARG A 284 7.95 1.85 -22.51
C ARG A 284 7.97 3.03 -21.58
N LEU A 285 9.15 3.34 -21.04
CA LEU A 285 9.37 4.55 -20.26
C LEU A 285 9.85 5.66 -21.19
N THR A 286 9.28 6.84 -21.06
CA THR A 286 9.90 8.02 -21.64
C THR A 286 11.08 8.47 -20.76
N PRO A 287 12.08 9.16 -21.33
CA PRO A 287 13.20 9.69 -20.55
C PRO A 287 12.74 10.64 -19.44
N LEU A 288 11.66 11.36 -19.67
CA LEU A 288 11.14 12.34 -18.72
C LEU A 288 10.41 11.66 -17.55
N SER A 289 9.60 10.62 -17.83
CA SER A 289 8.97 9.79 -16.80
C SER A 289 10.02 9.07 -15.95
N ALA A 290 11.08 8.55 -16.59
CA ALA A 290 12.22 7.96 -15.87
C ALA A 290 12.94 8.98 -14.95
N ALA A 291 13.22 10.19 -15.45
CA ALA A 291 13.84 11.24 -14.65
C ALA A 291 12.94 11.69 -13.49
N GLY A 292 11.66 11.89 -13.73
CA GLY A 292 10.67 12.22 -12.69
C GLY A 292 10.59 11.13 -11.62
N SER A 293 10.62 9.87 -12.02
CA SER A 293 10.61 8.71 -11.12
C SER A 293 11.84 8.66 -10.22
N VAL A 294 13.02 8.91 -10.78
CA VAL A 294 14.27 9.04 -9.99
C VAL A 294 14.17 10.19 -9.00
N LEU A 295 13.65 11.36 -9.43
CA LEU A 295 13.43 12.50 -8.56
C LEU A 295 12.46 12.19 -7.40
N ILE A 296 11.36 11.47 -7.65
CA ILE A 296 10.45 11.02 -6.60
C ILE A 296 11.21 10.19 -5.56
N VAL A 297 11.91 9.15 -6.00
CA VAL A 297 12.64 8.24 -5.09
C VAL A 297 13.70 8.99 -4.28
N LEU A 298 14.55 9.79 -4.94
CA LEU A 298 15.59 10.56 -4.26
C LEU A 298 15.00 11.60 -3.30
N GLY A 299 13.96 12.31 -3.73
CA GLY A 299 13.27 13.31 -2.90
C GLY A 299 12.69 12.71 -1.65
N VAL A 300 12.08 11.55 -1.76
CA VAL A 300 11.47 10.89 -0.61
C VAL A 300 12.52 10.27 0.32
N ILE A 301 13.60 9.70 -0.20
CA ILE A 301 14.74 9.26 0.62
C ILE A 301 15.34 10.45 1.40
N ALA A 302 15.52 11.60 0.73
CA ALA A 302 16.04 12.81 1.37
C ALA A 302 15.07 13.31 2.46
N ALA A 303 13.77 13.38 2.18
CA ALA A 303 12.75 13.75 3.15
C ALA A 303 12.73 12.79 4.36
N GLY A 304 12.79 11.48 4.12
CA GLY A 304 12.87 10.47 5.18
C GLY A 304 14.11 10.63 6.07
N LYS A 305 15.28 10.92 5.50
CA LYS A 305 16.49 11.22 6.28
C LYS A 305 16.37 12.55 7.04
N GLY A 306 15.77 13.57 6.42
CA GLY A 306 15.55 14.87 7.05
C GLY A 306 14.49 14.84 8.17
N ALA A 307 13.64 13.83 8.17
CA ALA A 307 12.63 13.55 9.19
C ALA A 307 13.14 12.67 10.34
N SER A 308 14.44 12.31 10.37
CA SER A 308 15.00 11.38 11.34
C SER A 308 14.70 11.78 12.77
N SER A 309 14.27 10.78 13.56
CA SER A 309 13.88 10.91 14.96
C SER A 309 14.94 11.67 15.75
N GLY A 310 14.55 12.79 16.35
CA GLY A 310 15.30 13.34 17.46
C GLY A 310 15.31 12.30 18.59
N LYS A 311 16.48 11.69 18.81
CA LYS A 311 16.79 11.00 20.06
C LYS A 311 16.71 11.97 21.23
#